data_20234fec7cffe764c4aba397c6c03965
#
_entry.id   20234fec7cffe764c4aba397c6c03965
#
_cell.length_a   1.000
_cell.length_b   1.000
_cell.length_c   1.000
_cell.angle_alpha   90.00
_cell.angle_beta   90.00
_cell.angle_gamma   90.00
#
_symmetry.space_group_name_H-M   'P 1'
#
loop_
_entity.id
_entity.type
_entity.pdbx_description
1 polymer ?
#
loop_
_entity_poly.entity_id
_entity_poly.type
_entity_poly.pdbx_seq_one_letter_code
_entity_poly.pdbx_strand_id
1 'polypeptide(L)'
;MDPISREFFGYYAMKRGFHPNSIGAFTKTSAMAFMNFPLMNYIQTISPRPILFIIGEHAHSRYFSEDAYKMAAEPKELFEVASAGHVDLYDRTDLIPFDKLESFFTENL
;
A
#
# COMPACT_ATOMS: atom_id res chain seq x y z
N MET A 1 10.35 -9.94 19.02
CA MET A 1 9.40 -9.57 17.95
C MET A 1 10.21 -9.04 16.79
N ASP A 2 10.00 -9.59 15.62
CA ASP A 2 10.67 -9.14 14.41
C ASP A 2 10.21 -7.70 14.01
N PRO A 3 10.96 -7.00 13.15
CA PRO A 3 10.65 -5.61 12.80
C PRO A 3 9.26 -5.39 12.22
N ILE A 4 8.79 -6.30 11.36
CA ILE A 4 7.46 -6.21 10.71
C ILE A 4 6.36 -6.35 11.74
N SER A 5 6.44 -7.39 12.58
CA SER A 5 5.49 -7.61 13.67
C SER A 5 5.46 -6.45 14.66
N ARG A 6 6.61 -5.82 14.90
CA ARG A 6 6.71 -4.64 15.79
C ARG A 6 5.99 -3.44 15.18
N GLU A 7 6.18 -3.19 13.88
CA GLU A 7 5.52 -2.10 13.17
C GLU A 7 4.00 -2.25 13.22
N PHE A 8 3.48 -3.43 12.87
CA PHE A 8 2.05 -3.72 12.91
C PHE A 8 1.47 -3.67 14.32
N PHE A 9 2.16 -4.24 15.32
CA PHE A 9 1.71 -4.14 16.70
C PHE A 9 1.63 -2.68 17.15
N GLY A 10 2.64 -1.87 16.84
CA GLY A 10 2.69 -0.45 17.17
C GLY A 10 1.56 0.36 16.56
N TYR A 11 1.05 -0.05 15.42
CA TYR A 11 -0.12 0.58 14.79
C TYR A 11 -1.43 -0.02 15.29
N TYR A 12 -1.67 -1.30 15.03
CA TYR A 12 -3.00 -1.91 15.21
C TYR A 12 -3.37 -2.26 16.65
N ALA A 13 -2.38 -2.55 17.51
CA ALA A 13 -2.61 -2.96 18.91
C ALA A 13 -2.36 -1.85 19.94
N MET A 14 -1.78 -0.73 19.50
CA MET A 14 -1.47 0.41 20.37
C MET A 14 -2.36 1.62 20.03
N LYS A 15 -2.25 2.67 20.82
CA LYS A 15 -3.11 3.87 20.74
C LYS A 15 -3.15 4.52 19.34
N ARG A 16 -2.14 4.29 18.49
CA ARG A 16 -2.01 4.96 17.19
C ARG A 16 -3.17 4.63 16.25
N GLY A 17 -3.48 3.36 16.04
CA GLY A 17 -4.52 2.92 15.10
C GLY A 17 -5.48 1.87 15.68
N PHE A 18 -5.42 1.60 17.00
CA PHE A 18 -6.33 0.64 17.63
C PHE A 18 -7.78 1.08 17.53
N HIS A 19 -8.64 0.14 17.16
CA HIS A 19 -10.09 0.32 17.17
C HIS A 19 -10.77 -0.92 17.80
N PRO A 20 -11.70 -0.75 18.75
CA PRO A 20 -12.30 -1.87 19.50
C PRO A 20 -13.10 -2.83 18.61
N ASN A 21 -13.58 -2.40 17.46
CA ASN A 21 -14.30 -3.24 16.51
C ASN A 21 -13.37 -3.87 15.44
N SER A 22 -12.06 -3.67 15.55
CA SER A 22 -11.09 -4.29 14.66
C SER A 22 -10.73 -5.69 15.13
N ILE A 23 -10.73 -6.65 14.22
CA ILE A 23 -10.33 -8.04 14.48
C ILE A 23 -9.06 -8.33 13.66
N GLY A 24 -7.94 -8.59 14.35
CA GLY A 24 -6.68 -9.00 13.73
C GLY A 24 -6.57 -10.51 13.49
N ALA A 25 -7.70 -11.20 13.31
CA ALA A 25 -7.73 -12.65 13.19
C ALA A 25 -8.12 -13.11 11.79
N PHE A 26 -7.49 -14.19 11.33
CA PHE A 26 -7.79 -14.88 10.07
C PHE A 26 -8.38 -16.27 10.37
N THR A 27 -9.25 -16.76 9.48
CA THR A 27 -9.70 -18.14 9.53
C THR A 27 -8.64 -19.09 8.98
N LYS A 28 -8.73 -20.38 9.30
CA LYS A 28 -7.79 -21.39 8.76
C LYS A 28 -7.79 -21.44 7.23
N THR A 29 -8.91 -21.06 6.60
CA THR A 29 -9.09 -21.08 5.14
C THR A 29 -8.74 -19.76 4.46
N SER A 30 -8.42 -18.69 5.20
CA SER A 30 -8.10 -17.38 4.64
C SER A 30 -6.92 -17.44 3.67
N ALA A 31 -5.87 -18.22 3.99
CA ALA A 31 -4.71 -18.36 3.14
C ALA A 31 -5.08 -18.91 1.74
N MET A 32 -6.00 -19.87 1.66
CA MET A 32 -6.50 -20.42 0.38
C MET A 32 -7.21 -19.34 -0.45
N ALA A 33 -8.04 -18.52 0.19
CA ALA A 33 -8.74 -17.43 -0.49
C ALA A 33 -7.74 -16.41 -1.06
N PHE A 34 -6.74 -16.00 -0.30
CA PHE A 34 -5.69 -15.08 -0.76
C PHE A 34 -4.86 -15.65 -1.91
N MET A 35 -4.46 -16.93 -1.81
CA MET A 35 -3.66 -17.60 -2.85
C MET A 35 -4.44 -17.77 -4.17
N ASN A 36 -5.77 -17.83 -4.12
CA ASN A 36 -6.64 -17.99 -5.29
C ASN A 36 -7.28 -16.66 -5.74
N PHE A 37 -6.79 -15.53 -5.27
CA PHE A 37 -7.28 -14.21 -5.65
C PHE A 37 -6.22 -13.48 -6.49
N PRO A 38 -6.20 -13.68 -7.83
CA PRO A 38 -5.17 -13.13 -8.71
C PRO A 38 -5.41 -11.65 -9.01
N LEU A 39 -5.21 -10.80 -8.02
CA LEU A 39 -5.56 -9.38 -8.02
C LEU A 39 -4.93 -8.59 -9.18
N MET A 40 -3.75 -9.00 -9.64
CA MET A 40 -2.98 -8.27 -10.66
C MET A 40 -3.17 -8.78 -12.09
N ASN A 41 -3.99 -9.83 -12.32
CA ASN A 41 -4.10 -10.48 -13.63
C ASN A 41 -4.49 -9.53 -14.78
N TYR A 42 -5.23 -8.46 -14.50
CA TYR A 42 -5.73 -7.54 -15.51
C TYR A 42 -5.30 -6.10 -15.27
N ILE A 43 -4.22 -5.87 -14.52
CA ILE A 43 -3.74 -4.53 -14.16
C ILE A 43 -3.43 -3.68 -15.41
N GLN A 44 -2.97 -4.30 -16.48
CA GLN A 44 -2.71 -3.61 -17.76
C GLN A 44 -3.96 -3.00 -18.40
N THR A 45 -5.17 -3.47 -18.03
CA THR A 45 -6.42 -2.94 -18.57
C THR A 45 -6.82 -1.58 -17.96
N ILE A 46 -6.10 -1.11 -16.94
CA ILE A 46 -6.26 0.26 -16.41
C ILE A 46 -5.88 1.27 -17.49
N SER A 47 -4.85 0.97 -18.29
CA SER A 47 -4.45 1.80 -19.44
C SER A 47 -5.64 2.00 -20.40
N PRO A 48 -5.83 3.19 -20.99
CA PRO A 48 -4.93 4.36 -21.00
C PRO A 48 -5.10 5.32 -19.81
N ARG A 49 -5.85 4.95 -18.78
CA ARG A 49 -5.99 5.76 -17.57
C ARG A 49 -4.67 5.73 -16.77
N PRO A 50 -4.17 6.88 -16.32
CA PRO A 50 -2.97 6.94 -15.50
C PRO A 50 -3.13 6.18 -14.18
N ILE A 51 -2.06 5.53 -13.74
CA ILE A 51 -1.98 4.87 -12.45
C ILE A 51 -0.75 5.36 -11.68
N LEU A 52 -0.95 5.73 -10.41
CA LEU A 52 0.12 6.13 -9.49
C LEU A 52 0.20 5.12 -8.35
N PHE A 53 1.38 4.53 -8.17
CA PHE A 53 1.72 3.71 -7.02
C PHE A 53 2.51 4.56 -6.02
N ILE A 54 2.12 4.53 -4.75
CA ILE A 54 2.84 5.22 -3.67
C ILE A 54 3.28 4.17 -2.65
N ILE A 55 4.56 4.16 -2.34
CA ILE A 55 5.16 3.21 -1.40
C ILE A 55 6.10 3.91 -0.42
N GLY A 56 6.24 3.35 0.78
CA GLY A 56 7.27 3.77 1.72
C GLY A 56 8.62 3.12 1.40
N GLU A 57 9.69 3.88 1.49
CA GLU A 57 11.07 3.42 1.27
C GLU A 57 11.42 2.19 2.11
N HIS A 58 10.96 2.17 3.37
CA HIS A 58 11.23 1.10 4.34
C HIS A 58 10.07 0.13 4.51
N ALA A 59 9.03 0.21 3.68
CA ALA A 59 7.90 -0.71 3.75
C ALA A 59 8.34 -2.13 3.37
N HIS A 60 8.08 -3.11 4.25
CA HIS A 60 8.37 -4.52 3.95
C HIS A 60 7.55 -5.05 2.78
N SER A 61 6.41 -4.40 2.47
CA SER A 61 5.53 -4.71 1.33
C SER A 61 5.92 -4.00 0.02
N ARG A 62 7.03 -3.28 -0.01
CA ARG A 62 7.50 -2.50 -1.17
C ARG A 62 7.48 -3.31 -2.47
N TYR A 63 7.92 -4.57 -2.40
CA TYR A 63 8.00 -5.44 -3.58
C TYR A 63 6.64 -5.66 -4.27
N PHE A 64 5.52 -5.63 -3.55
CA PHE A 64 4.19 -5.72 -4.15
C PHE A 64 3.91 -4.55 -5.09
N SER A 65 4.24 -3.33 -4.68
CA SER A 65 4.07 -2.13 -5.51
C SER A 65 5.03 -2.13 -6.71
N GLU A 66 6.27 -2.57 -6.51
CA GLU A 66 7.26 -2.69 -7.59
C GLU A 66 6.82 -3.72 -8.64
N ASP A 67 6.28 -4.86 -8.20
CA ASP A 67 5.79 -5.90 -9.12
C ASP A 67 4.52 -5.45 -9.85
N ALA A 68 3.58 -4.81 -9.14
CA ALA A 68 2.40 -4.24 -9.76
C ALA A 68 2.76 -3.15 -10.79
N TYR A 69 3.73 -2.30 -10.48
CA TYR A 69 4.24 -1.29 -11.41
C TYR A 69 4.82 -1.92 -12.67
N LYS A 70 5.61 -2.99 -12.55
CA LYS A 70 6.17 -3.71 -13.70
C LYS A 70 5.08 -4.30 -14.60
N MET A 71 4.00 -4.81 -14.01
CA MET A 71 2.87 -5.44 -14.72
C MET A 71 1.91 -4.43 -15.34
N ALA A 72 1.78 -3.24 -14.75
CA ALA A 72 0.90 -2.18 -15.26
C ALA A 72 1.37 -1.65 -16.62
N ALA A 73 0.41 -1.30 -17.48
CA ALA A 73 0.70 -0.59 -18.74
C ALA A 73 0.78 0.93 -18.51
N GLU A 74 1.38 1.62 -19.48
CA GLU A 74 1.49 3.08 -19.48
C GLU A 74 0.12 3.78 -19.67
N PRO A 75 -0.10 5.00 -19.15
CA PRO A 75 0.84 5.77 -18.34
C PRO A 75 0.83 5.31 -16.88
N LYS A 76 1.99 5.19 -16.28
CA LYS A 76 2.17 4.72 -14.90
C LYS A 76 3.31 5.46 -14.19
N GLU A 77 3.18 5.60 -12.89
CA GLU A 77 4.20 6.21 -12.05
C GLU A 77 4.37 5.45 -10.74
N LEU A 78 5.61 5.35 -10.24
CA LEU A 78 5.93 4.84 -8.92
C LEU A 78 6.59 5.94 -8.11
N PHE A 79 5.96 6.33 -7.01
CA PHE A 79 6.45 7.38 -6.09
C PHE A 79 6.87 6.75 -4.77
N GLU A 80 8.13 6.90 -4.42
CA GLU A 80 8.69 6.41 -3.16
C GLU A 80 8.74 7.54 -2.12
N VAL A 81 8.15 7.28 -0.95
CA VAL A 81 8.19 8.22 0.18
C VAL A 81 9.39 7.87 1.06
N ALA A 82 10.37 8.78 1.10
CA ALA A 82 11.57 8.62 1.90
C ALA A 82 11.25 8.42 3.38
N SER A 83 11.98 7.52 4.03
CA SER A 83 11.89 7.20 5.46
C SER A 83 10.54 6.65 5.96
N ALA A 84 9.59 6.39 5.07
CA ALA A 84 8.28 5.84 5.44
C ALA A 84 8.31 4.30 5.52
N GLY A 85 7.72 3.75 6.57
CA GLY A 85 7.40 2.33 6.70
C GLY A 85 6.05 1.99 6.08
N HIS A 86 5.59 0.75 6.29
CA HIS A 86 4.33 0.27 5.73
C HIS A 86 3.11 1.02 6.26
N VAL A 87 3.03 1.22 7.57
CA VAL A 87 1.87 1.85 8.22
C VAL A 87 1.94 3.37 8.29
N ASP A 88 3.08 3.97 7.95
CA ASP A 88 3.27 5.42 8.08
C ASP A 88 2.38 6.22 7.11
N LEU A 89 2.08 5.65 5.96
CA LEU A 89 1.20 6.29 4.98
C LEU A 89 -0.30 6.15 5.30
N TYR A 90 -0.66 5.56 6.45
CA TYR A 90 -2.05 5.49 6.91
C TYR A 90 -2.49 6.75 7.65
N ASP A 91 -1.59 7.36 8.42
CA ASP A 91 -1.94 8.44 9.37
C ASP A 91 -0.88 9.54 9.50
N ARG A 92 0.34 9.32 9.03
CA ARG A 92 1.42 10.29 9.12
C ARG A 92 1.27 11.36 8.02
N THR A 93 0.49 12.41 8.32
CA THR A 93 0.23 13.51 7.38
C THR A 93 1.49 14.28 6.97
N ASP A 94 2.55 14.18 7.76
CA ASP A 94 3.87 14.73 7.45
C ASP A 94 4.64 13.90 6.41
N LEU A 95 4.25 12.63 6.21
CA LEU A 95 4.87 11.71 5.25
C LEU A 95 4.00 11.44 4.03
N ILE A 96 2.68 11.52 4.18
CA ILE A 96 1.75 11.31 3.05
C ILE A 96 2.01 12.41 1.99
N PRO A 97 2.33 12.04 0.74
CA PRO A 97 2.71 13.02 -0.29
C PRO A 97 1.49 13.70 -0.92
N PHE A 98 0.80 14.55 -0.15
CA PHE A 98 -0.43 15.24 -0.59
C PHE A 98 -0.20 16.10 -1.84
N ASP A 99 0.92 16.79 -1.94
CA ASP A 99 1.25 17.61 -3.12
C ASP A 99 1.36 16.75 -4.39
N LYS A 100 1.93 15.55 -4.25
CA LYS A 100 2.02 14.59 -5.36
C LYS A 100 0.65 14.06 -5.76
N LEU A 101 -0.19 13.77 -4.78
CA LEU A 101 -1.57 13.34 -5.03
C LEU A 101 -2.38 14.44 -5.71
N GLU A 102 -2.27 15.68 -5.22
CA GLU A 102 -2.96 16.83 -5.82
C GLU A 102 -2.54 17.05 -7.26
N SER A 103 -1.22 17.07 -7.55
CA SER A 103 -0.74 17.26 -8.92
C SER A 103 -1.18 16.11 -9.84
N PHE A 104 -1.08 14.86 -9.37
CA PHE A 104 -1.52 13.70 -10.16
C PHE A 104 -3.00 13.81 -10.55
N PHE A 105 -3.88 14.12 -9.62
CA PHE A 105 -5.29 14.25 -9.91
C PHE A 105 -5.62 15.50 -10.72
N THR A 106 -4.96 16.62 -10.49
CA THR A 106 -5.18 17.85 -11.26
C THR A 106 -4.77 17.68 -12.74
N GLU A 107 -3.71 16.94 -13.00
CA GLU A 107 -3.21 16.71 -14.36
C GLU A 107 -4.02 15.65 -15.13
N ASN A 108 -4.73 14.76 -14.42
CA ASN A 108 -5.35 13.58 -15.05
C ASN A 108 -6.89 13.49 -14.87
N LEU A 109 -7.52 14.45 -14.24
CA LEU A 109 -8.96 14.62 -14.17
C LEU A 109 -9.36 15.86 -14.98
#